data_52b82e0c76f9018e76f991005d909a45
#
_entry.id   52b82e0c76f9018e76f991005d909a45
#
_cell.length_a   1.000
_cell.length_b   1.000
_cell.length_c   1.000
_cell.angle_alpha   90.00
_cell.angle_beta   90.00
_cell.angle_gamma   90.00
#
_symmetry.space_group_name_H-M   'P 1'
#
loop_
_entity.id
_entity.type
_entity.pdbx_description
1 polymer ?
#
loop_
_entity_poly.entity_id
_entity_poly.type
_entity_poly.pdbx_seq_one_letter_code
_entity_poly.pdbx_strand_id
1 'polypeptide(L)'
;DAHSHGDLILGSEDAHLFKTTQGVTTEIVGQCGLSMAPVMPENLAATQNMLSMGTTWFPEDMKNWRSFARYLEYADAQKLTANTKMYIGHSTLRIAVMGMENRPSTDKELDTMKGILREAMESGAAGFSTGLIYTPSCYAEEKEIIELAKVIAPFGGTYASHMRDEA
;
A
#
# COMPACT_ATOMS: atom_id res chain seq x y z
N ASP A 1 -10.28 -12.45 6.60
CA ASP A 1 -8.92 -12.17 7.05
C ASP A 1 -8.71 -10.66 7.12
N ALA A 2 -8.58 -10.14 8.34
CA ALA A 2 -8.48 -8.68 8.57
C ALA A 2 -7.05 -8.12 8.39
N HIS A 3 -6.06 -8.97 8.20
CA HIS A 3 -4.67 -8.57 7.99
C HIS A 3 -3.98 -9.55 7.04
N SER A 4 -3.74 -9.11 5.81
CA SER A 4 -3.19 -9.94 4.74
C SER A 4 -2.23 -9.16 3.86
N HIS A 5 -1.35 -9.89 3.21
CA HIS A 5 -0.47 -9.42 2.13
C HIS A 5 -0.81 -10.14 0.81
N GLY A 6 -2.07 -10.54 0.63
CA GLY A 6 -2.54 -11.22 -0.58
C GLY A 6 -2.42 -10.37 -1.85
N ASP A 7 -2.37 -9.05 -1.71
CA ASP A 7 -2.10 -8.12 -2.83
C ASP A 7 -0.72 -8.33 -3.48
N LEU A 8 0.27 -8.84 -2.74
CA LEU A 8 1.61 -9.12 -3.25
C LEU A 8 1.67 -10.31 -4.23
N ILE A 9 0.63 -11.14 -4.25
CA ILE A 9 0.52 -12.30 -5.14
C ILE A 9 -0.73 -12.23 -6.01
N LEU A 10 -1.44 -11.10 -6.01
CA LEU A 10 -2.66 -10.88 -6.77
C LEU A 10 -2.37 -10.99 -8.27
N GLY A 11 -3.01 -11.92 -8.94
CA GLY A 11 -2.74 -12.23 -10.35
C GLY A 11 -1.86 -13.47 -10.57
N SER A 12 -1.33 -14.11 -9.52
CA SER A 12 -0.81 -15.46 -9.65
C SER A 12 -1.98 -16.45 -9.78
N GLU A 13 -1.78 -17.54 -10.54
CA GLU A 13 -2.84 -18.51 -10.88
C GLU A 13 -3.48 -19.14 -9.63
N ASP A 14 -2.70 -19.30 -8.55
CA ASP A 14 -3.12 -19.86 -7.27
C ASP A 14 -3.36 -18.80 -6.19
N ALA A 15 -3.37 -17.51 -6.57
CA ALA A 15 -3.61 -16.44 -5.63
C ALA A 15 -4.93 -16.69 -4.88
N HIS A 16 -4.87 -16.61 -3.57
CA HIS A 16 -6.03 -16.77 -2.68
C HIS A 16 -6.62 -18.19 -2.54
N LEU A 17 -6.28 -19.19 -3.38
CA LEU A 17 -6.83 -20.55 -3.24
C LEU A 17 -6.61 -21.12 -1.85
N PHE A 18 -5.40 -21.01 -1.30
CA PHE A 18 -5.08 -21.50 0.03
C PHE A 18 -5.86 -20.80 1.15
N LYS A 19 -6.40 -19.60 0.91
CA LYS A 19 -7.30 -18.89 1.83
C LYS A 19 -8.75 -19.30 1.65
N THR A 20 -9.24 -19.32 0.41
CA THR A 20 -10.63 -19.65 0.12
C THR A 20 -10.96 -21.09 0.48
N THR A 21 -10.02 -22.04 0.32
CA THR A 21 -10.17 -23.43 0.77
C THR A 21 -10.27 -23.55 2.31
N GLN A 22 -9.87 -22.53 3.05
CA GLN A 22 -10.03 -22.45 4.51
C GLN A 22 -11.25 -21.60 4.93
N GLY A 23 -12.10 -21.20 3.96
CA GLY A 23 -13.33 -20.45 4.22
C GLY A 23 -13.16 -18.93 4.27
N VAL A 24 -12.00 -18.38 3.93
CA VAL A 24 -11.81 -16.92 3.82
C VAL A 24 -12.46 -16.42 2.54
N THR A 25 -13.50 -15.62 2.68
CA THR A 25 -14.25 -15.03 1.55
C THR A 25 -13.95 -13.55 1.33
N THR A 26 -13.29 -12.90 2.29
CA THR A 26 -12.89 -11.50 2.22
C THR A 26 -11.56 -11.31 2.94
N GLU A 27 -10.66 -10.53 2.35
CA GLU A 27 -9.39 -10.15 2.96
C GLU A 27 -9.13 -8.65 2.88
N ILE A 28 -8.42 -8.15 3.87
CA ILE A 28 -7.95 -6.77 3.94
C ILE A 28 -6.44 -6.76 3.69
N VAL A 29 -6.02 -6.16 2.60
CA VAL A 29 -4.63 -6.15 2.12
C VAL A 29 -4.02 -4.74 2.13
N GLY A 30 -2.78 -4.60 1.67
CA GLY A 30 -2.05 -3.32 1.73
C GLY A 30 -1.62 -2.98 3.15
N GLN A 31 -1.31 -3.98 3.95
CA GLN A 31 -0.94 -3.87 5.36
C GLN A 31 0.54 -3.51 5.56
N CYS A 32 0.91 -3.18 6.80
CA CYS A 32 2.31 -2.94 7.22
C CYS A 32 3.03 -1.86 6.41
N GLY A 33 2.28 -0.90 5.87
CA GLY A 33 2.85 0.15 5.02
C GLY A 33 3.23 -0.30 3.61
N LEU A 34 2.87 -1.52 3.21
CA LEU A 34 3.15 -2.11 1.91
C LEU A 34 1.89 -2.18 1.07
N SER A 35 1.90 -1.57 -0.11
CA SER A 35 0.86 -1.73 -1.13
C SER A 35 1.47 -1.76 -2.52
N MET A 36 0.80 -2.39 -3.46
CA MET A 36 1.30 -2.54 -4.83
C MET A 36 1.26 -1.23 -5.64
N ALA A 37 0.51 -0.24 -5.19
CA ALA A 37 0.40 1.09 -5.81
C ALA A 37 0.31 2.19 -4.73
N PRO A 38 0.68 3.45 -5.09
CA PRO A 38 1.12 3.92 -6.41
C PRO A 38 2.59 3.58 -6.72
N VAL A 39 2.92 3.46 -8.00
CA VAL A 39 4.28 3.21 -8.48
C VAL A 39 4.68 4.31 -9.47
N MET A 40 5.70 5.09 -9.12
CA MET A 40 6.28 6.06 -10.05
C MET A 40 7.40 5.39 -10.84
N PRO A 41 7.46 5.57 -12.18
CA PRO A 41 8.43 4.89 -13.03
C PRO A 41 9.88 5.10 -12.59
N GLU A 42 10.21 6.30 -12.13
CA GLU A 42 11.53 6.66 -11.62
C GLU A 42 11.90 5.92 -10.32
N ASN A 43 10.91 5.45 -9.57
CA ASN A 43 11.07 4.74 -8.29
C ASN A 43 10.65 3.26 -8.37
N LEU A 44 10.40 2.73 -9.57
CA LEU A 44 9.95 1.34 -9.77
C LEU A 44 10.87 0.32 -9.08
N ALA A 45 12.18 0.45 -9.30
CA ALA A 45 13.15 -0.48 -8.71
C ALA A 45 13.16 -0.41 -7.17
N ALA A 46 13.02 0.78 -6.60
CA ALA A 46 12.94 0.96 -5.14
C ALA A 46 11.66 0.33 -4.57
N THR A 47 10.53 0.51 -5.25
CA THR A 47 9.26 -0.12 -4.87
C THR A 47 9.34 -1.63 -4.94
N GLN A 48 9.86 -2.20 -6.03
CA GLN A 48 10.05 -3.65 -6.16
C GLN A 48 10.99 -4.20 -5.09
N ASN A 49 12.09 -3.51 -4.81
CA ASN A 49 13.02 -3.92 -3.75
C ASN A 49 12.37 -3.95 -2.38
N MET A 50 11.56 -2.95 -2.03
CA MET A 50 10.80 -2.94 -0.77
C MET A 50 9.79 -4.09 -0.72
N LEU A 51 9.02 -4.32 -1.78
CA LEU A 51 8.01 -5.37 -1.85
C LEU A 51 8.61 -6.78 -1.92
N SER A 52 9.90 -6.91 -2.25
CA SER A 52 10.60 -8.20 -2.32
C SER A 52 10.69 -8.94 -0.97
N MET A 53 10.35 -8.26 0.12
CA MET A 53 10.16 -8.92 1.42
C MET A 53 8.99 -9.92 1.43
N GLY A 54 8.01 -9.74 0.57
CA GLY A 54 6.82 -10.58 0.52
C GLY A 54 6.53 -11.23 -0.83
N THR A 55 7.18 -10.79 -1.91
CA THR A 55 7.01 -11.38 -3.24
C THR A 55 8.26 -11.25 -4.10
N THR A 56 8.47 -12.21 -4.97
CA THR A 56 9.46 -12.12 -6.06
C THR A 56 8.78 -11.93 -7.42
N TRP A 57 7.46 -11.88 -7.44
CA TRP A 57 6.66 -11.74 -8.64
C TRP A 57 6.19 -10.29 -8.81
N PHE A 58 6.54 -9.70 -9.94
CA PHE A 58 6.15 -8.34 -10.31
C PHE A 58 5.61 -8.35 -11.74
N PRO A 59 4.32 -8.03 -11.95
CA PRO A 59 3.75 -7.94 -13.28
C PRO A 59 4.44 -6.83 -14.10
N GLU A 60 4.60 -7.06 -15.41
CA GLU A 60 5.16 -6.05 -16.31
C GLU A 60 4.36 -4.74 -16.29
N ASP A 61 3.06 -4.83 -16.01
CA ASP A 61 2.15 -3.70 -15.97
C ASP A 61 2.32 -2.81 -14.73
N MET A 62 3.05 -3.28 -13.71
CA MET A 62 3.30 -2.53 -12.47
C MET A 62 3.85 -1.12 -12.73
N LYS A 63 4.66 -0.92 -13.76
CA LYS A 63 5.19 0.39 -14.19
C LYS A 63 4.12 1.41 -14.57
N ASN A 64 2.88 0.96 -14.81
CA ASN A 64 1.74 1.78 -15.21
C ASN A 64 0.85 2.16 -14.02
N TRP A 65 1.06 1.61 -12.82
CA TRP A 65 0.21 1.83 -11.65
C TRP A 65 0.55 3.13 -10.91
N ARG A 66 0.59 4.24 -11.68
CA ARG A 66 0.90 5.57 -11.14
C ARG A 66 -0.14 6.10 -10.15
N SER A 67 -1.33 5.55 -10.16
CA SER A 67 -2.40 5.86 -9.23
C SER A 67 -3.02 4.58 -8.69
N PHE A 68 -3.72 4.69 -7.57
CA PHE A 68 -4.44 3.55 -7.00
C PHE A 68 -5.59 3.09 -7.91
N ALA A 69 -6.26 4.02 -8.59
CA ALA A 69 -7.29 3.69 -9.57
C ALA A 69 -6.78 2.76 -10.67
N ARG A 70 -5.57 3.04 -11.21
CA ARG A 70 -4.97 2.17 -12.24
C ARG A 70 -4.65 0.76 -11.73
N TYR A 71 -4.22 0.67 -10.48
CA TYR A 71 -4.02 -0.64 -9.87
C TYR A 71 -5.34 -1.38 -9.64
N LEU A 72 -6.42 -0.69 -9.25
CA LEU A 72 -7.74 -1.30 -9.13
C LEU A 72 -8.28 -1.82 -10.47
N GLU A 73 -8.08 -1.10 -11.57
CA GLU A 73 -8.42 -1.58 -12.92
C GLU A 73 -7.71 -2.91 -13.24
N TYR A 74 -6.43 -3.01 -12.88
CA TYR A 74 -5.69 -4.26 -13.02
C TYR A 74 -6.24 -5.36 -12.11
N ALA A 75 -6.48 -5.04 -10.83
CA ALA A 75 -7.01 -6.00 -9.85
C ALA A 75 -8.38 -6.55 -10.24
N ASP A 76 -9.27 -5.69 -10.72
CA ASP A 76 -10.62 -6.08 -11.18
C ASP A 76 -10.59 -7.01 -12.40
N ALA A 77 -9.55 -6.89 -13.23
CA ALA A 77 -9.35 -7.77 -14.38
C ALA A 77 -8.86 -9.18 -13.96
N GLN A 78 -8.31 -9.32 -12.75
CA GLN A 78 -7.92 -10.62 -12.20
C GLN A 78 -9.16 -11.34 -11.68
N LYS A 79 -9.29 -12.61 -11.96
CA LYS A 79 -10.41 -13.44 -11.45
C LYS A 79 -10.16 -13.83 -9.99
N LEU A 80 -10.29 -12.88 -9.08
CA LEU A 80 -10.07 -13.13 -7.67
C LEU A 80 -11.13 -14.08 -7.10
N THR A 81 -10.71 -15.03 -6.28
CA THR A 81 -11.60 -15.99 -5.61
C THR A 81 -12.13 -15.48 -4.27
N ALA A 82 -11.55 -14.42 -3.73
CA ALA A 82 -11.97 -13.73 -2.51
C ALA A 82 -12.23 -12.25 -2.79
N ASN A 83 -13.17 -11.65 -2.06
CA ASN A 83 -13.31 -10.19 -2.04
C ASN A 83 -12.07 -9.58 -1.39
N THR A 84 -11.60 -8.47 -1.93
CA THR A 84 -10.40 -7.81 -1.43
C THR A 84 -10.70 -6.33 -1.13
N LYS A 85 -10.33 -5.86 0.05
CA LYS A 85 -10.36 -4.46 0.44
C LYS A 85 -8.92 -4.00 0.71
N MET A 86 -8.51 -2.87 0.13
CA MET A 86 -7.09 -2.50 0.05
C MET A 86 -6.80 -1.20 0.79
N TYR A 87 -5.74 -1.19 1.61
CA TYR A 87 -5.12 0.02 2.16
C TYR A 87 -4.07 0.59 1.21
N ILE A 88 -3.78 1.86 1.39
CA ILE A 88 -2.57 2.49 0.85
C ILE A 88 -1.45 2.34 1.89
N GLY A 89 -0.33 1.78 1.46
CA GLY A 89 0.84 1.60 2.31
C GLY A 89 1.70 2.85 2.39
N HIS A 90 2.08 3.24 3.60
CA HIS A 90 2.91 4.41 3.86
C HIS A 90 4.30 4.33 3.21
N SER A 91 4.96 3.17 3.28
CA SER A 91 6.26 2.99 2.62
C SER A 91 6.15 3.16 1.11
N THR A 92 5.10 2.58 0.50
CA THR A 92 4.82 2.75 -0.93
C THR A 92 4.58 4.22 -1.29
N LEU A 93 3.82 4.93 -0.46
CA LEU A 93 3.52 6.35 -0.65
C LEU A 93 4.78 7.22 -0.54
N ARG A 94 5.63 6.97 0.47
CA ARG A 94 6.91 7.65 0.61
C ARG A 94 7.83 7.41 -0.59
N ILE A 95 7.97 6.15 -1.03
CA ILE A 95 8.81 5.81 -2.18
C ILE A 95 8.31 6.52 -3.43
N ALA A 96 7.00 6.57 -3.64
CA ALA A 96 6.42 7.27 -4.79
C ALA A 96 6.80 8.76 -4.85
N VAL A 97 6.96 9.42 -3.69
CA VAL A 97 7.20 10.87 -3.63
C VAL A 97 8.66 11.24 -3.42
N MET A 98 9.40 10.47 -2.61
CA MET A 98 10.75 10.83 -2.18
C MET A 98 11.75 9.68 -2.22
N GLY A 99 11.37 8.52 -2.77
CA GLY A 99 12.25 7.36 -2.83
C GLY A 99 12.54 6.76 -1.44
N MET A 100 13.75 6.22 -1.28
CA MET A 100 14.22 5.58 -0.04
C MET A 100 14.98 6.52 0.89
N GLU A 101 14.74 7.84 0.77
CA GLU A 101 15.48 8.86 1.53
C GLU A 101 15.35 8.65 3.04
N ASN A 102 16.51 8.65 3.73
CA ASN A 102 16.59 8.54 5.19
C ASN A 102 16.47 9.93 5.84
N ARG A 103 15.30 10.53 5.75
CA ARG A 103 14.98 11.83 6.37
C ARG A 103 13.47 12.00 6.51
N PRO A 104 13.01 12.93 7.35
CA PRO A 104 11.60 13.37 7.32
C PRO A 104 11.22 13.95 5.96
N SER A 105 9.92 13.90 5.65
CA SER A 105 9.38 14.58 4.47
C SER A 105 9.41 16.10 4.65
N THR A 106 9.63 16.82 3.56
CA THR A 106 9.35 18.25 3.51
C THR A 106 7.85 18.51 3.47
N ASP A 107 7.41 19.73 3.81
CA ASP A 107 5.98 20.09 3.72
C ASP A 107 5.42 19.88 2.30
N LYS A 108 6.21 20.17 1.25
CA LYS A 108 5.81 19.92 -0.13
C LYS A 108 5.63 18.44 -0.47
N GLU A 109 6.53 17.60 0.01
CA GLU A 109 6.44 16.14 -0.16
C GLU A 109 5.24 15.57 0.60
N LEU A 110 5.02 16.05 1.83
CA LEU A 110 3.85 15.69 2.62
C LEU A 110 2.54 16.09 1.91
N ASP A 111 2.46 17.29 1.37
CA ASP A 111 1.29 17.74 0.61
C ASP A 111 1.07 16.89 -0.65
N THR A 112 2.14 16.46 -1.31
CA THR A 112 2.07 15.54 -2.45
C THR A 112 1.52 14.16 -2.01
N MET A 113 2.04 13.59 -0.92
CA MET A 113 1.54 12.35 -0.34
C MET A 113 0.05 12.43 0.04
N LYS A 114 -0.36 13.55 0.66
CA LYS A 114 -1.78 13.81 0.99
C LYS A 114 -2.66 13.85 -0.25
N GLY A 115 -2.18 14.42 -1.36
CA GLY A 115 -2.90 14.44 -2.64
C GLY A 115 -3.11 13.04 -3.21
N ILE A 116 -2.05 12.23 -3.23
CA ILE A 116 -2.09 10.84 -3.72
C ILE A 116 -3.01 9.99 -2.83
N LEU A 117 -2.90 10.13 -1.50
CA LEU A 117 -3.73 9.38 -0.57
C LEU A 117 -5.21 9.75 -0.70
N ARG A 118 -5.53 11.03 -0.93
CA ARG A 118 -6.91 11.48 -1.16
C ARG A 118 -7.48 10.88 -2.45
N GLU A 119 -6.73 10.91 -3.56
CA GLU A 119 -7.12 10.27 -4.82
C GLU A 119 -7.40 8.78 -4.63
N ALA A 120 -6.56 8.10 -3.86
CA ALA A 120 -6.76 6.68 -3.55
C ALA A 120 -8.04 6.44 -2.73
N MET A 121 -8.35 7.29 -1.76
CA MET A 121 -9.60 7.21 -0.98
C MET A 121 -10.82 7.46 -1.85
N GLU A 122 -10.77 8.43 -2.75
CA GLU A 122 -11.81 8.71 -3.76
C GLU A 122 -12.02 7.52 -4.71
N SER A 123 -10.96 6.77 -5.00
CA SER A 123 -10.99 5.57 -5.82
C SER A 123 -11.46 4.32 -5.07
N GLY A 124 -11.68 4.38 -3.75
CA GLY A 124 -12.24 3.28 -2.95
C GLY A 124 -11.24 2.54 -2.05
N ALA A 125 -10.08 3.12 -1.76
CA ALA A 125 -9.18 2.57 -0.75
C ALA A 125 -9.89 2.44 0.61
N ALA A 126 -9.49 1.44 1.41
CA ALA A 126 -10.04 1.20 2.73
C ALA A 126 -9.52 2.19 3.78
N GLY A 127 -8.37 2.77 3.50
CA GLY A 127 -7.67 3.64 4.43
C GLY A 127 -6.17 3.63 4.19
N PHE A 128 -5.41 3.74 5.25
CA PHE A 128 -3.98 3.96 5.25
C PHE A 128 -3.29 3.02 6.25
N SER A 129 -2.20 2.38 5.85
CA SER A 129 -1.42 1.51 6.72
C SER A 129 0.02 2.00 6.86
N THR A 130 0.63 1.77 8.02
CA THR A 130 2.06 2.00 8.25
C THR A 130 2.76 0.73 8.69
N GLY A 131 4.06 0.64 8.41
CA GLY A 131 4.96 -0.32 9.01
C GLY A 131 6.17 0.41 9.54
N LEU A 132 6.02 0.98 10.75
CA LEU A 132 6.99 1.95 11.31
C LEU A 132 8.33 1.32 11.70
N ILE A 133 8.43 -0.01 11.70
CA ILE A 133 9.68 -0.74 11.86
C ILE A 133 10.46 -0.84 10.52
N TYR A 134 9.77 -0.72 9.38
CA TYR A 134 10.37 -0.92 8.07
C TYR A 134 10.82 0.38 7.42
N THR A 135 11.88 0.32 6.62
CA THR A 135 12.29 1.42 5.74
C THR A 135 11.35 1.51 4.52
N PRO A 136 10.99 2.72 4.05
CA PRO A 136 11.36 4.04 4.59
C PRO A 136 10.38 4.62 5.62
N SER A 137 9.34 3.88 6.05
CA SER A 137 8.36 4.37 7.04
C SER A 137 8.99 4.73 8.39
N CYS A 138 10.06 4.03 8.79
CA CYS A 138 10.74 4.28 10.06
C CYS A 138 11.38 5.67 10.16
N TYR A 139 11.60 6.34 9.04
CA TYR A 139 12.18 7.70 8.98
C TYR A 139 11.13 8.81 9.10
N ALA A 140 9.85 8.45 9.13
CA ALA A 140 8.77 9.41 9.24
C ALA A 140 8.65 9.95 10.68
N GLU A 141 8.39 11.25 10.78
CA GLU A 141 8.00 11.89 12.03
C GLU A 141 6.51 11.67 12.31
N GLU A 142 6.11 11.82 13.57
CA GLU A 142 4.73 11.71 14.01
C GLU A 142 3.79 12.64 13.24
N LYS A 143 4.23 13.88 12.96
CA LYS A 143 3.48 14.88 12.17
C LYS A 143 3.04 14.31 10.83
N GLU A 144 3.94 13.60 10.12
CA GLU A 144 3.63 13.02 8.80
C GLU A 144 2.48 12.02 8.89
N ILE A 145 2.54 11.11 9.86
CA ILE A 145 1.50 10.08 10.07
C ILE A 145 0.16 10.71 10.45
N ILE A 146 0.17 11.69 11.36
CA ILE A 146 -1.04 12.40 11.80
C ILE A 146 -1.71 13.12 10.62
N GLU A 147 -0.92 13.84 9.82
CA GLU A 147 -1.45 14.60 8.67
C GLU A 147 -2.01 13.67 7.57
N LEU A 148 -1.39 12.53 7.33
CA LEU A 148 -1.93 11.52 6.41
C LEU A 148 -3.19 10.86 6.99
N ALA A 149 -3.24 10.56 8.28
CA ALA A 149 -4.45 10.02 8.93
C ALA A 149 -5.64 10.99 8.85
N LYS A 150 -5.39 12.30 8.93
CA LYS A 150 -6.45 13.33 8.73
C LYS A 150 -7.03 13.30 7.32
N VAL A 151 -6.29 12.84 6.31
CA VAL A 151 -6.81 12.74 4.94
C VAL A 151 -7.88 11.67 4.82
N ILE A 152 -7.71 10.53 5.49
CA ILE A 152 -8.64 9.39 5.39
C ILE A 152 -9.89 9.56 6.25
N ALA A 153 -9.84 10.39 7.29
CA ALA A 153 -10.93 10.56 8.27
C ALA A 153 -12.28 10.98 7.63
N PRO A 154 -12.33 11.95 6.69
CA PRO A 154 -13.59 12.36 6.05
C PRO A 154 -14.25 11.25 5.21
N PHE A 155 -13.48 10.24 4.79
CA PHE A 155 -13.96 9.10 4.01
C PHE A 155 -14.42 7.93 4.90
N GLY A 156 -14.33 8.06 6.23
CA GLY A 156 -14.52 6.93 7.15
C GLY A 156 -13.44 5.85 7.02
N GLY A 157 -12.28 6.22 6.48
CA GLY A 157 -11.14 5.33 6.30
C GLY A 157 -10.54 4.88 7.64
N THR A 158 -9.98 3.70 7.66
CA THR A 158 -9.34 3.12 8.85
C THR A 158 -7.81 3.20 8.75
N TYR A 159 -7.16 3.22 9.92
CA TYR A 159 -5.72 3.22 10.05
C TYR A 159 -5.25 1.93 10.72
N ALA A 160 -4.24 1.28 10.12
CA ALA A 160 -3.59 0.10 10.67
C ALA A 160 -2.08 0.32 10.76
N SER A 161 -1.44 -0.18 11.80
CA SER A 161 0.00 0.02 12.01
C SER A 161 0.69 -1.26 12.46
N HIS A 162 1.79 -1.59 11.77
CA HIS A 162 2.88 -2.35 12.34
C HIS A 162 3.75 -1.37 13.14
N MET A 163 3.83 -1.57 14.44
CA MET A 163 4.46 -0.60 15.35
C MET A 163 5.97 -0.44 15.09
N ARG A 164 6.54 0.60 15.68
CA ARG A 164 7.94 0.98 15.47
C ARG A 164 8.93 0.06 16.16
N ASP A 165 8.52 -0.54 17.25
CA ASP A 165 9.33 -1.42 18.09
C ASP A 165 8.44 -2.52 18.66
N GLU A 166 8.92 -3.76 18.64
CA GLU A 166 8.23 -4.97 19.12
C GLU A 166 8.90 -5.54 20.38
N ALA A 167 9.94 -4.87 20.93
CA ALA A 167 10.69 -5.30 22.12
C ALA A 167 10.14 -4.71 23.42
#